data_00eb94631fbb52ce417ff5af242c37f1
#
_entry.id   00eb94631fbb52ce417ff5af242c37f1
#
_cell.length_a   1.000
_cell.length_b   1.000
_cell.length_c   1.000
_cell.angle_alpha   90.00
_cell.angle_beta   90.00
_cell.angle_gamma   90.00
#
_symmetry.space_group_name_H-M   'P 1'
#
loop_
_entity.id
_entity.type
_entity.pdbx_description
1 polymer ?
#
loop_
_entity_poly.entity_id
_entity_poly.type
_entity_poly.pdbx_seq_one_letter_code
_entity_poly.pdbx_strand_id
1 'polypeptide(L)'
;MSKYRERIYQHYVNARDSPLAPASISRLTSRAPYLNKVIRGHFPSDRSARIIDLGCGHGAVVHFAQTAGYQNVMGVDRSPAQVKEAQRLGIAGVTEGDLSETLESLSDESVDLIVTFDVIEHFTKDELMPFVDEVNRVLRKGGKWIIHTPNGESPFAGRMRFGDFTHEQAFTRTSIAQLLIASGFSLVTCYEDAPIPHGVKSTVRWILWKIFRGGLRVFFAAETGSLDDCIFSQNLLAVAVK
;
A
#
# COMPACT_ATOMS: atom_id res chain seq x y z
N MET A 1 4.36 8.99 -19.07
CA MET A 1 4.83 7.63 -18.75
C MET A 1 5.87 7.17 -19.78
N SER A 2 6.92 6.41 -19.38
CA SER A 2 7.94 5.92 -20.32
C SER A 2 7.36 4.83 -21.26
N LYS A 3 7.83 4.81 -22.53
CA LYS A 3 7.34 3.85 -23.56
C LYS A 3 7.45 2.37 -23.15
N TYR A 4 8.44 2.02 -22.31
CA TYR A 4 8.59 0.63 -21.85
C TYR A 4 7.52 0.24 -20.84
N ARG A 5 7.14 1.14 -19.91
CA ARG A 5 6.07 0.89 -18.93
C ARG A 5 4.74 0.66 -19.63
N GLU A 6 4.41 1.51 -20.59
CA GLU A 6 3.17 1.37 -21.39
C GLU A 6 3.09 0.00 -22.05
N ARG A 7 4.21 -0.45 -22.69
CA ARG A 7 4.30 -1.78 -23.30
C ARG A 7 4.17 -2.91 -22.27
N ILE A 8 4.79 -2.78 -21.08
CA ILE A 8 4.69 -3.80 -20.02
C ILE A 8 3.25 -3.85 -19.50
N TYR A 9 2.61 -2.70 -19.22
CA TYR A 9 1.24 -2.68 -18.71
C TYR A 9 0.21 -3.26 -19.68
N GLN A 10 0.40 -3.12 -20.99
CA GLN A 10 -0.46 -3.77 -21.99
C GLN A 10 -0.43 -5.30 -21.90
N HIS A 11 0.69 -5.88 -21.45
CA HIS A 11 0.89 -7.32 -21.30
C HIS A 11 0.93 -7.81 -19.86
N TYR A 12 0.76 -6.90 -18.89
CA TYR A 12 0.96 -7.16 -17.47
C TYR A 12 0.07 -8.30 -16.94
N VAL A 13 -1.17 -8.34 -17.42
CA VAL A 13 -2.15 -9.38 -17.07
C VAL A 13 -1.74 -10.75 -17.61
N ASN A 14 -1.18 -10.78 -18.84
CA ASN A 14 -0.80 -12.02 -19.52
C ASN A 14 0.56 -12.56 -19.07
N ALA A 15 1.39 -11.71 -18.46
CA ALA A 15 2.73 -12.08 -17.99
C ALA A 15 2.74 -12.65 -16.56
N ARG A 16 1.61 -12.63 -15.84
CA ARG A 16 1.50 -13.20 -14.50
C ARG A 16 0.89 -14.60 -14.56
N ASP A 17 1.57 -15.57 -13.93
CA ASP A 17 1.06 -16.94 -13.73
C ASP A 17 -0.11 -17.02 -12.70
N SER A 18 -0.52 -15.89 -12.13
CA SER A 18 -1.56 -15.84 -11.12
C SER A 18 -2.78 -15.02 -11.58
N PRO A 19 -4.01 -15.44 -11.24
CA PRO A 19 -5.20 -14.68 -11.60
C PRO A 19 -5.19 -13.29 -10.97
N LEU A 20 -5.74 -12.29 -11.68
CA LEU A 20 -5.82 -10.88 -11.26
C LEU A 20 -6.61 -10.70 -9.96
N ALA A 21 -7.59 -11.55 -9.76
CA ALA A 21 -8.46 -11.53 -8.59
C ALA A 21 -8.84 -12.95 -8.19
N PRO A 22 -9.28 -13.18 -6.94
CA PRO A 22 -9.79 -14.46 -6.51
C PRO A 22 -11.07 -14.83 -7.27
N ALA A 23 -11.34 -16.14 -7.37
CA ALA A 23 -12.53 -16.65 -8.08
C ALA A 23 -13.86 -16.14 -7.50
N SER A 24 -13.90 -15.81 -6.21
CA SER A 24 -15.07 -15.27 -5.53
C SER A 24 -14.66 -14.32 -4.40
N ILE A 25 -15.58 -13.47 -3.97
CA ILE A 25 -15.39 -12.53 -2.87
C ILE A 25 -15.05 -13.25 -1.55
N SER A 26 -15.58 -14.44 -1.33
CA SER A 26 -15.26 -15.25 -0.15
C SER A 26 -13.79 -15.69 -0.09
N ARG A 27 -13.09 -15.71 -1.21
CA ARG A 27 -11.64 -16.02 -1.27
C ARG A 27 -10.75 -14.82 -0.99
N LEU A 28 -11.29 -13.61 -0.85
CA LEU A 28 -10.57 -12.46 -0.31
C LEU A 28 -10.19 -12.64 1.17
N THR A 29 -10.76 -13.63 1.86
CA THR A 29 -10.51 -13.92 3.28
C THR A 29 -9.03 -14.15 3.61
N SER A 30 -8.20 -14.57 2.66
CA SER A 30 -6.74 -14.70 2.88
C SER A 30 -6.05 -13.36 3.21
N ARG A 31 -6.54 -12.24 2.66
CA ARG A 31 -6.07 -10.88 2.95
C ARG A 31 -6.79 -10.22 4.12
N ALA A 32 -7.95 -10.75 4.52
CA ALA A 32 -8.81 -10.16 5.55
C ALA A 32 -8.09 -9.89 6.89
N PRO A 33 -7.28 -10.79 7.47
CA PRO A 33 -6.62 -10.51 8.75
C PRO A 33 -5.73 -9.27 8.67
N TYR A 34 -4.99 -9.12 7.57
CA TYR A 34 -4.09 -8.00 7.38
C TYR A 34 -4.85 -6.69 7.13
N LEU A 35 -5.74 -6.67 6.13
CA LEU A 35 -6.50 -5.47 5.80
C LEU A 35 -7.38 -5.00 6.96
N ASN A 36 -8.01 -5.92 7.68
CA ASN A 36 -8.79 -5.59 8.88
C ASN A 36 -7.91 -5.02 10.01
N LYS A 37 -6.65 -5.46 10.14
CA LYS A 37 -5.71 -4.86 11.09
C LYS A 37 -5.37 -3.42 10.68
N VAL A 38 -5.05 -3.18 9.40
CA VAL A 38 -4.76 -1.85 8.88
C VAL A 38 -5.96 -0.92 9.07
N ILE A 39 -7.16 -1.37 8.70
CA ILE A 39 -8.39 -0.60 8.84
C ILE A 39 -8.66 -0.22 10.31
N ARG A 40 -8.59 -1.20 11.22
CA ARG A 40 -8.83 -0.93 12.65
C ARG A 40 -7.77 -0.05 13.30
N GLY A 41 -6.52 -0.13 12.82
CA GLY A 41 -5.40 0.60 13.44
C GLY A 41 -5.21 2.02 12.90
N HIS A 42 -5.56 2.27 11.63
CA HIS A 42 -5.11 3.48 10.96
C HIS A 42 -6.21 4.30 10.29
N PHE A 43 -7.37 3.70 9.97
CA PHE A 43 -8.48 4.42 9.34
C PHE A 43 -9.13 5.40 10.34
N PRO A 44 -9.80 6.45 9.85
CA PRO A 44 -10.55 7.38 10.70
C PRO A 44 -11.62 6.67 11.54
N SER A 45 -11.94 7.18 12.73
CA SER A 45 -13.06 6.66 13.53
C SER A 45 -14.43 6.98 12.92
N ASP A 46 -14.51 8.11 12.20
CA ASP A 46 -15.71 8.51 11.47
C ASP A 46 -15.96 7.60 10.26
N ARG A 47 -17.10 6.92 10.22
CA ARG A 47 -17.51 6.04 9.13
C ARG A 47 -18.02 6.79 7.89
N SER A 48 -18.30 8.08 8.01
CA SER A 48 -18.63 8.96 6.89
C SER A 48 -17.40 9.57 6.22
N ALA A 49 -16.19 9.35 6.76
CA ALA A 49 -14.94 9.85 6.21
C ALA A 49 -14.78 9.51 4.74
N ARG A 50 -14.29 10.46 3.95
CA ARG A 50 -14.00 10.27 2.54
C ARG A 50 -12.66 9.57 2.36
N ILE A 51 -12.69 8.36 1.80
CA ILE A 51 -11.53 7.48 1.64
C ILE A 51 -11.32 7.20 0.16
N ILE A 52 -10.07 7.31 -0.29
CA ILE A 52 -9.69 7.00 -1.66
C ILE A 52 -8.55 5.99 -1.66
N ASP A 53 -8.75 4.86 -2.35
CA ASP A 53 -7.76 3.82 -2.60
C ASP A 53 -7.21 4.00 -4.02
N LEU A 54 -6.01 4.55 -4.15
CA LEU A 54 -5.36 4.83 -5.41
C LEU A 54 -4.49 3.63 -5.83
N GLY A 55 -4.77 3.08 -7.01
CA GLY A 55 -4.18 1.82 -7.46
C GLY A 55 -4.84 0.61 -6.79
N CYS A 56 -6.16 0.67 -6.63
CA CYS A 56 -6.93 -0.27 -5.82
C CYS A 56 -6.99 -1.71 -6.37
N GLY A 57 -6.52 -1.96 -7.58
CA GLY A 57 -6.65 -3.24 -8.26
C GLY A 57 -8.13 -3.67 -8.34
N HIS A 58 -8.40 -4.92 -7.99
CA HIS A 58 -9.76 -5.45 -7.93
C HIS A 58 -10.56 -5.00 -6.68
N GLY A 59 -10.09 -3.98 -5.94
CA GLY A 59 -10.85 -3.33 -4.87
C GLY A 59 -10.85 -4.05 -3.52
N ALA A 60 -9.82 -4.81 -3.18
CA ALA A 60 -9.78 -5.52 -1.88
C ALA A 60 -9.87 -4.58 -0.67
N VAL A 61 -9.14 -3.46 -0.66
CA VAL A 61 -9.21 -2.45 0.43
C VAL A 61 -10.60 -1.81 0.46
N VAL A 62 -11.15 -1.45 -0.71
CA VAL A 62 -12.50 -0.88 -0.84
C VAL A 62 -13.54 -1.82 -0.20
N HIS A 63 -13.50 -3.12 -0.57
CA HIS A 63 -14.41 -4.13 -0.02
C HIS A 63 -14.33 -4.22 1.51
N PHE A 64 -13.12 -4.34 2.07
CA PHE A 64 -12.97 -4.47 3.52
C PHE A 64 -13.31 -3.19 4.28
N ALA A 65 -13.04 -2.02 3.70
CA ALA A 65 -13.47 -0.75 4.26
C ALA A 65 -15.00 -0.62 4.29
N GLN A 66 -15.68 -0.94 3.19
CA GLN A 66 -17.15 -0.97 3.13
C GLN A 66 -17.73 -1.99 4.11
N THR A 67 -17.15 -3.18 4.20
CA THR A 67 -17.56 -4.21 5.19
C THR A 67 -17.35 -3.73 6.64
N ALA A 68 -16.34 -2.89 6.88
CA ALA A 68 -16.13 -2.25 8.19
C ALA A 68 -17.07 -1.06 8.47
N GLY A 69 -17.98 -0.74 7.54
CA GLY A 69 -19.03 0.28 7.70
C GLY A 69 -18.67 1.67 7.15
N TYR A 70 -17.55 1.84 6.43
CA TYR A 70 -17.26 3.11 5.77
C TYR A 70 -18.16 3.31 4.55
N GLN A 71 -18.80 4.48 4.48
CA GLN A 71 -19.84 4.79 3.49
C GLN A 71 -19.28 5.48 2.23
N ASN A 72 -18.18 6.25 2.37
CA ASN A 72 -17.62 7.08 1.32
C ASN A 72 -16.23 6.54 0.92
N VAL A 73 -16.20 5.33 0.35
CA VAL A 73 -14.97 4.68 -0.12
C VAL A 73 -14.99 4.58 -1.63
N MET A 74 -13.97 5.14 -2.28
CA MET A 74 -13.74 5.06 -3.72
C MET A 74 -12.39 4.40 -3.99
N GLY A 75 -12.35 3.52 -4.98
CA GLY A 75 -11.13 2.94 -5.52
C GLY A 75 -10.92 3.39 -6.96
N VAL A 76 -9.69 3.71 -7.33
CA VAL A 76 -9.30 4.04 -8.69
C VAL A 76 -8.16 3.12 -9.11
N ASP A 77 -8.28 2.52 -10.29
CA ASP A 77 -7.22 1.71 -10.89
C ASP A 77 -7.14 2.00 -12.39
N ARG A 78 -5.91 2.03 -12.90
CA ARG A 78 -5.67 2.29 -14.33
C ARG A 78 -5.99 1.10 -15.22
N SER A 79 -6.07 -0.10 -14.67
CA SER A 79 -6.26 -1.33 -15.43
C SER A 79 -7.76 -1.64 -15.61
N PRO A 80 -8.30 -1.55 -16.84
CA PRO A 80 -9.69 -1.94 -17.12
C PRO A 80 -9.99 -3.39 -16.69
N ALA A 81 -8.98 -4.27 -16.77
CA ALA A 81 -9.10 -5.66 -16.38
C ALA A 81 -9.31 -5.81 -14.85
N GLN A 82 -8.61 -5.01 -14.03
CA GLN A 82 -8.80 -4.99 -12.58
C GLN A 82 -10.18 -4.45 -12.20
N VAL A 83 -10.62 -3.37 -12.85
CA VAL A 83 -11.97 -2.78 -12.64
C VAL A 83 -13.06 -3.79 -13.00
N LYS A 84 -12.90 -4.52 -14.10
CA LYS A 84 -13.82 -5.59 -14.50
C LYS A 84 -13.88 -6.71 -13.47
N GLU A 85 -12.73 -7.07 -12.85
CA GLU A 85 -12.69 -8.05 -11.79
C GLU A 85 -13.40 -7.55 -10.51
N ALA A 86 -13.25 -6.26 -10.15
CA ALA A 86 -14.02 -5.65 -9.06
C ALA A 86 -15.53 -5.75 -9.29
N GLN A 87 -15.97 -5.43 -10.51
CA GLN A 87 -17.39 -5.56 -10.91
C GLN A 87 -17.87 -7.01 -10.84
N ARG A 88 -17.08 -7.98 -11.34
CA ARG A 88 -17.39 -9.41 -11.27
C ARG A 88 -17.52 -9.90 -9.82
N LEU A 89 -16.71 -9.34 -8.91
CA LEU A 89 -16.77 -9.64 -7.48
C LEU A 89 -17.91 -8.90 -6.75
N GLY A 90 -18.62 -7.99 -7.41
CA GLY A 90 -19.68 -7.18 -6.80
C GLY A 90 -19.16 -6.09 -5.88
N ILE A 91 -17.89 -5.64 -6.04
CA ILE A 91 -17.29 -4.57 -5.25
C ILE A 91 -17.68 -3.23 -5.89
N ALA A 92 -18.52 -2.47 -5.22
CA ALA A 92 -18.95 -1.15 -5.67
C ALA A 92 -17.90 -0.07 -5.38
N GLY A 93 -17.92 1.03 -6.16
CA GLY A 93 -17.06 2.19 -5.92
C GLY A 93 -15.64 2.06 -6.49
N VAL A 94 -15.39 1.06 -7.35
CA VAL A 94 -14.13 0.92 -8.10
C VAL A 94 -14.34 1.46 -9.51
N THR A 95 -13.49 2.38 -9.94
CA THR A 95 -13.54 3.05 -11.25
C THR A 95 -12.19 2.97 -11.97
N GLU A 96 -12.25 2.98 -13.30
CA GLU A 96 -11.05 3.15 -14.13
C GLU A 96 -10.62 4.61 -14.14
N GLY A 97 -9.33 4.88 -13.99
CA GLY A 97 -8.79 6.23 -14.05
C GLY A 97 -7.28 6.30 -13.85
N ASP A 98 -6.69 7.41 -14.31
CA ASP A 98 -5.31 7.75 -13.96
C ASP A 98 -5.27 8.36 -12.56
N LEU A 99 -4.24 8.01 -11.78
CA LEU A 99 -4.14 8.41 -10.38
C LEU A 99 -3.86 9.90 -10.22
N SER A 100 -3.01 10.47 -11.10
CA SER A 100 -2.67 11.89 -11.06
C SER A 100 -3.85 12.75 -11.50
N GLU A 101 -4.52 12.38 -12.62
CA GLU A 101 -5.73 13.06 -13.07
C GLU A 101 -6.86 12.99 -12.02
N THR A 102 -6.98 11.86 -11.33
CA THR A 102 -7.93 11.70 -10.22
C THR A 102 -7.63 12.71 -9.12
N LEU A 103 -6.37 12.81 -8.67
CA LEU A 103 -5.98 13.78 -7.64
C LEU A 103 -6.22 15.22 -8.08
N GLU A 104 -5.81 15.57 -9.30
CA GLU A 104 -6.02 16.91 -9.88
C GLU A 104 -7.49 17.33 -9.92
N SER A 105 -8.42 16.36 -10.11
CA SER A 105 -9.86 16.62 -10.12
C SER A 105 -10.46 16.90 -8.73
N LEU A 106 -9.72 16.62 -7.66
CA LEU A 106 -10.18 16.80 -6.28
C LEU A 106 -9.84 18.19 -5.76
N SER A 107 -10.76 18.73 -4.95
CA SER A 107 -10.54 20.00 -4.25
C SER A 107 -9.50 19.85 -3.16
N ASP A 108 -8.82 20.94 -2.81
CA ASP A 108 -7.93 20.99 -1.66
C ASP A 108 -8.66 20.59 -0.38
N GLU A 109 -7.96 19.90 0.51
CA GLU A 109 -8.45 19.53 1.84
C GLU A 109 -9.83 18.84 1.82
N SER A 110 -10.09 17.99 0.81
CA SER A 110 -11.40 17.34 0.59
C SER A 110 -11.44 15.86 0.97
N VAL A 111 -10.28 15.23 1.30
CA VAL A 111 -10.15 13.80 1.56
C VAL A 111 -9.62 13.56 2.97
N ASP A 112 -10.19 12.60 3.68
CA ASP A 112 -9.80 12.26 5.05
C ASP A 112 -8.68 11.19 5.09
N LEU A 113 -8.72 10.27 4.12
CA LEU A 113 -7.75 9.18 4.03
C LEU A 113 -7.47 8.81 2.56
N ILE A 114 -6.19 8.75 2.23
CA ILE A 114 -5.71 8.12 1.00
C ILE A 114 -5.00 6.82 1.36
N VAL A 115 -5.20 5.81 0.53
CA VAL A 115 -4.53 4.50 0.63
C VAL A 115 -3.85 4.20 -0.69
N THR A 116 -2.61 3.68 -0.63
CA THR A 116 -1.88 3.14 -1.78
C THR A 116 -1.20 1.84 -1.38
N PHE A 117 -1.52 0.77 -2.08
CA PHE A 117 -0.89 -0.54 -1.88
C PHE A 117 -0.15 -0.96 -3.14
N ASP A 118 1.18 -1.05 -3.04
CA ASP A 118 2.07 -1.45 -4.12
C ASP A 118 1.90 -0.53 -5.35
N VAL A 119 2.04 0.79 -5.13
CA VAL A 119 1.82 1.84 -6.14
C VAL A 119 3.04 2.76 -6.30
N ILE A 120 3.55 3.34 -5.20
CA ILE A 120 4.55 4.40 -5.28
C ILE A 120 5.91 3.93 -5.80
N GLU A 121 6.21 2.65 -5.70
CA GLU A 121 7.40 2.02 -6.26
C GLU A 121 7.46 2.05 -7.79
N HIS A 122 6.32 2.22 -8.46
CA HIS A 122 6.23 2.28 -9.91
C HIS A 122 6.52 3.66 -10.49
N PHE A 123 6.58 4.71 -9.68
CA PHE A 123 6.92 6.07 -10.12
C PHE A 123 8.42 6.27 -10.21
N THR A 124 8.89 6.98 -11.22
CA THR A 124 10.21 7.61 -11.17
C THR A 124 10.23 8.70 -10.10
N LYS A 125 11.42 9.15 -9.68
CA LYS A 125 11.51 10.24 -8.70
C LYS A 125 10.86 11.52 -9.18
N ASP A 126 10.99 11.82 -10.47
CA ASP A 126 10.44 13.04 -11.08
C ASP A 126 8.91 12.99 -11.19
N GLU A 127 8.32 11.79 -11.31
CA GLU A 127 6.87 11.60 -11.27
C GLU A 127 6.32 11.53 -9.84
N LEU A 128 7.11 10.98 -8.90
CA LEU A 128 6.67 10.74 -7.54
C LEU A 128 6.50 12.02 -6.73
N MET A 129 7.44 12.99 -6.86
CA MET A 129 7.36 14.23 -6.09
C MET A 129 6.05 15.00 -6.35
N PRO A 130 5.67 15.31 -7.62
CA PRO A 130 4.38 15.96 -7.89
C PRO A 130 3.17 15.14 -7.39
N PHE A 131 3.23 13.81 -7.51
CA PHE A 131 2.16 12.95 -7.01
C PHE A 131 2.00 13.06 -5.48
N VAL A 132 3.10 13.08 -4.73
CA VAL A 132 3.08 13.24 -3.27
C VAL A 132 2.56 14.62 -2.85
N ASP A 133 2.93 15.67 -3.60
CA ASP A 133 2.45 17.04 -3.36
C ASP A 133 0.94 17.12 -3.57
N GLU A 134 0.40 16.48 -4.62
CA GLU A 134 -1.04 16.42 -4.88
C GLU A 134 -1.78 15.60 -3.79
N VAL A 135 -1.22 14.49 -3.33
CA VAL A 135 -1.77 13.74 -2.19
C VAL A 135 -1.85 14.62 -0.95
N ASN A 136 -0.78 15.39 -0.67
CA ASN A 136 -0.78 16.33 0.45
C ASN A 136 -1.84 17.43 0.23
N ARG A 137 -1.95 18.00 -0.96
CA ARG A 137 -2.92 19.06 -1.28
C ARG A 137 -4.36 18.63 -0.98
N VAL A 138 -4.76 17.45 -1.47
CA VAL A 138 -6.15 16.98 -1.35
C VAL A 138 -6.51 16.45 0.03
N LEU A 139 -5.54 16.03 0.83
CA LEU A 139 -5.78 15.61 2.21
C LEU A 139 -6.18 16.79 3.08
N ARG A 140 -7.15 16.60 3.97
CA ARG A 140 -7.51 17.55 5.03
C ARG A 140 -6.38 17.65 6.06
N LYS A 141 -6.33 18.74 6.80
CA LYS A 141 -5.47 18.84 7.99
C LYS A 141 -5.78 17.71 8.97
N GLY A 142 -4.75 16.97 9.39
CA GLY A 142 -4.87 15.75 10.17
C GLY A 142 -5.34 14.54 9.37
N GLY A 143 -5.59 14.68 8.08
CA GLY A 143 -5.83 13.58 7.15
C GLY A 143 -4.61 12.68 7.02
N LYS A 144 -4.82 11.42 6.61
CA LYS A 144 -3.77 10.42 6.58
C LYS A 144 -3.54 9.85 5.19
N TRP A 145 -2.32 9.48 4.93
CA TRP A 145 -1.96 8.63 3.81
C TRP A 145 -1.38 7.31 4.32
N ILE A 146 -1.99 6.19 3.94
CA ILE A 146 -1.49 4.84 4.24
C ILE A 146 -0.82 4.31 2.98
N ILE A 147 0.44 3.95 3.09
CA ILE A 147 1.30 3.49 2.01
C ILE A 147 1.82 2.09 2.35
N HIS A 148 1.59 1.13 1.45
CA HIS A 148 2.26 -0.17 1.49
C HIS A 148 3.15 -0.28 0.26
N THR A 149 4.43 -0.65 0.45
CA THR A 149 5.43 -0.63 -0.64
C THR A 149 6.61 -1.57 -0.33
N PRO A 150 7.38 -2.04 -1.32
CA PRO A 150 8.60 -2.79 -1.11
C PRO A 150 9.58 -2.09 -0.16
N ASN A 151 10.10 -2.86 0.80
CA ASN A 151 11.04 -2.39 1.80
C ASN A 151 12.48 -2.62 1.36
N GLY A 152 13.21 -1.52 1.15
CA GLY A 152 14.64 -1.53 0.80
C GLY A 152 15.57 -2.00 1.92
N GLU A 153 15.13 -1.98 3.18
CA GLU A 153 15.91 -2.47 4.34
C GLU A 153 15.80 -4.00 4.52
N SER A 154 14.87 -4.65 3.81
CA SER A 154 14.68 -6.09 3.93
C SER A 154 15.92 -6.85 3.45
N PRO A 155 16.39 -7.89 4.18
CA PRO A 155 17.42 -8.80 3.66
C PRO A 155 17.05 -9.45 2.32
N PHE A 156 15.77 -9.43 1.96
CA PHE A 156 15.24 -9.98 0.71
C PHE A 156 14.74 -8.88 -0.25
N ALA A 157 15.19 -7.65 -0.08
CA ALA A 157 14.79 -6.50 -0.87
C ALA A 157 14.90 -6.73 -2.39
N GLY A 158 15.95 -7.42 -2.83
CA GLY A 158 16.18 -7.71 -4.24
C GLY A 158 15.02 -8.46 -4.90
N ARG A 159 14.42 -9.42 -4.20
CA ARG A 159 13.26 -10.17 -4.72
C ARG A 159 12.04 -9.27 -4.94
N MET A 160 11.80 -8.33 -4.05
CA MET A 160 10.67 -7.41 -4.15
C MET A 160 10.95 -6.30 -5.16
N ARG A 161 12.15 -5.69 -5.08
CA ARG A 161 12.56 -4.58 -5.96
C ARG A 161 12.65 -4.98 -7.43
N PHE A 162 13.15 -6.18 -7.72
CA PHE A 162 13.41 -6.66 -9.08
C PHE A 162 12.43 -7.76 -9.53
N GLY A 163 11.47 -8.13 -8.70
CA GLY A 163 10.46 -9.15 -9.00
C GLY A 163 9.38 -8.67 -9.97
N ASP A 164 9.19 -7.37 -10.06
CA ASP A 164 8.36 -6.71 -11.07
C ASP A 164 9.24 -5.72 -11.86
N PHE A 165 9.24 -5.83 -13.18
CA PHE A 165 10.08 -5.02 -14.05
C PHE A 165 9.67 -3.55 -14.06
N THR A 166 8.46 -3.24 -13.63
CA THR A 166 7.93 -1.87 -13.54
C THR A 166 8.29 -1.16 -12.25
N HIS A 167 8.94 -1.84 -11.28
CA HIS A 167 9.41 -1.20 -10.07
C HIS A 167 10.63 -0.31 -10.34
N GLU A 168 10.45 0.98 -10.18
CA GLU A 168 11.50 1.99 -10.28
C GLU A 168 12.28 2.16 -8.98
N GLN A 169 11.60 1.96 -7.84
CA GLN A 169 12.14 2.26 -6.51
C GLN A 169 11.80 1.15 -5.49
N ALA A 170 12.49 1.21 -4.37
CA ALA A 170 12.12 0.60 -3.10
C ALA A 170 12.45 1.61 -1.99
N PHE A 171 11.69 1.62 -0.93
CA PHE A 171 11.80 2.62 0.11
C PHE A 171 12.31 1.99 1.41
N THR A 172 13.20 2.71 2.09
CA THR A 172 13.52 2.47 3.50
C THR A 172 12.64 3.36 4.37
N ARG A 173 12.57 3.06 5.66
CA ARG A 173 11.92 3.96 6.64
C ARG A 173 12.42 5.41 6.51
N THR A 174 13.74 5.57 6.38
CA THR A 174 14.35 6.89 6.26
C THR A 174 14.00 7.58 4.96
N SER A 175 14.11 6.90 3.82
CA SER A 175 13.87 7.52 2.51
C SER A 175 12.41 7.90 2.29
N ILE A 176 11.45 7.08 2.76
CA ILE A 176 10.02 7.43 2.68
C ILE A 176 9.68 8.59 3.61
N ALA A 177 10.29 8.67 4.81
CA ALA A 177 10.09 9.80 5.71
C ALA A 177 10.68 11.09 5.11
N GLN A 178 11.86 11.04 4.50
CA GLN A 178 12.45 12.20 3.80
C GLN A 178 11.54 12.71 2.69
N LEU A 179 11.02 11.81 1.85
CA LEU A 179 10.08 12.16 0.78
C LEU A 179 8.85 12.87 1.31
N LEU A 180 8.18 12.26 2.27
CA LEU A 180 6.88 12.74 2.77
C LEU A 180 7.01 14.04 3.59
N ILE A 181 8.05 14.17 4.42
CA ILE A 181 8.30 15.41 5.16
C ILE A 181 8.67 16.56 4.22
N ALA A 182 9.46 16.29 3.16
CA ALA A 182 9.78 17.31 2.15
C ALA A 182 8.54 17.83 1.42
N SER A 183 7.49 17.01 1.29
CA SER A 183 6.20 17.39 0.69
C SER A 183 5.16 17.88 1.72
N GLY A 184 5.57 18.20 2.96
CA GLY A 184 4.73 18.89 3.95
C GLY A 184 3.91 17.99 4.88
N PHE A 185 4.17 16.68 4.92
CA PHE A 185 3.58 15.81 5.95
C PHE A 185 4.24 16.07 7.31
N SER A 186 3.44 16.14 8.37
CA SER A 186 3.89 16.49 9.72
C SER A 186 4.46 15.32 10.51
N LEU A 187 3.99 14.11 10.23
CA LEU A 187 4.38 12.87 10.92
C LEU A 187 4.39 11.69 9.94
N VAL A 188 5.45 10.88 10.02
CA VAL A 188 5.56 9.63 9.25
C VAL A 188 5.95 8.51 10.20
N THR A 189 5.11 7.48 10.28
CA THR A 189 5.37 6.28 11.10
C THR A 189 5.38 5.05 10.21
N CYS A 190 6.44 4.24 10.32
CA CYS A 190 6.59 3.03 9.53
C CYS A 190 6.44 1.78 10.41
N TYR A 191 5.83 0.74 9.85
CA TYR A 191 5.52 -0.52 10.52
C TYR A 191 6.01 -1.71 9.70
N GLU A 192 6.40 -2.79 10.39
CA GLU A 192 6.65 -4.07 9.75
C GLU A 192 5.35 -4.72 9.27
N ASP A 193 5.42 -5.29 8.07
CA ASP A 193 4.37 -6.16 7.54
C ASP A 193 4.47 -7.56 8.16
N ALA A 194 3.93 -7.66 9.38
CA ALA A 194 4.04 -8.86 10.20
C ALA A 194 2.90 -9.86 9.92
N PRO A 195 3.16 -11.18 9.98
CA PRO A 195 2.10 -12.18 9.96
C PRO A 195 1.10 -11.96 11.09
N ILE A 196 -0.19 -12.16 10.81
CA ILE A 196 -1.27 -11.96 11.78
C ILE A 196 -1.80 -13.31 12.23
N PRO A 197 -1.77 -13.61 13.55
CA PRO A 197 -2.37 -14.81 14.09
C PRO A 197 -3.90 -14.80 13.91
N HIS A 198 -4.44 -15.85 13.26
CA HIS A 198 -5.88 -16.04 13.06
C HIS A 198 -6.27 -17.53 13.03
N GLY A 199 -5.41 -18.39 13.57
CA GLY A 199 -5.56 -19.83 13.67
C GLY A 199 -4.23 -20.50 13.96
N VAL A 200 -4.21 -21.79 14.22
CA VAL A 200 -3.00 -22.50 14.67
C VAL A 200 -1.82 -22.31 13.74
N LYS A 201 -1.99 -22.58 12.43
CA LYS A 201 -0.92 -22.43 11.42
C LYS A 201 -0.34 -21.01 11.36
N SER A 202 -1.19 -19.99 11.40
CA SER A 202 -0.78 -18.59 11.36
C SER A 202 -0.09 -18.16 12.65
N THR A 203 -0.48 -18.71 13.79
CA THR A 203 0.17 -18.47 15.08
C THR A 203 1.57 -19.08 15.11
N VAL A 204 1.74 -20.33 14.65
CA VAL A 204 3.07 -20.93 14.51
C VAL A 204 3.96 -20.11 13.57
N ARG A 205 3.43 -19.70 12.42
CA ARG A 205 4.14 -18.81 11.48
C ARG A 205 4.57 -17.50 12.14
N TRP A 206 3.69 -16.88 12.94
CA TRP A 206 3.99 -15.66 13.68
C TRP A 206 5.08 -15.86 14.73
N ILE A 207 5.07 -16.97 15.48
CA ILE A 207 6.11 -17.31 16.46
C ILE A 207 7.46 -17.46 15.76
N LEU A 208 7.53 -18.25 14.69
CA LEU A 208 8.75 -18.44 13.90
C LEU A 208 9.25 -17.11 13.35
N TRP A 209 8.33 -16.27 12.83
CA TRP A 209 8.66 -14.94 12.35
C TRP A 209 9.29 -14.08 13.47
N LYS A 210 8.76 -14.11 14.69
CA LYS A 210 9.34 -13.41 15.85
C LYS A 210 10.75 -13.87 16.18
N ILE A 211 10.99 -15.18 16.15
CA ILE A 211 12.31 -15.76 16.43
C ILE A 211 13.33 -15.29 15.38
N PHE A 212 13.00 -15.42 14.09
CA PHE A 212 13.89 -14.97 13.01
C PHE A 212 14.15 -13.46 13.06
N ARG A 213 13.13 -12.66 13.38
CA ARG A 213 13.29 -11.21 13.56
C ARG A 213 14.22 -10.88 14.73
N GLY A 214 14.11 -11.60 15.83
CA GLY A 214 15.04 -11.45 16.95
C GLY A 214 16.48 -11.72 16.53
N GLY A 215 16.73 -12.82 15.80
CA GLY A 215 18.06 -13.14 15.25
C GLY A 215 18.61 -12.07 14.31
N LEU A 216 17.78 -11.55 13.39
CA LEU A 216 18.19 -10.47 12.47
C LEU A 216 18.52 -9.17 13.22
N ARG A 217 17.78 -8.82 14.27
CA ARG A 217 18.08 -7.65 15.11
C ARG A 217 19.41 -7.80 15.83
N VAL A 218 19.70 -8.98 16.39
CA VAL A 218 20.99 -9.26 17.03
C VAL A 218 22.12 -9.17 16.00
N PHE A 219 21.95 -9.76 14.82
CA PHE A 219 22.93 -9.68 13.74
C PHE A 219 23.22 -8.22 13.36
N PHE A 220 22.17 -7.43 13.12
CA PHE A 220 22.28 -6.02 12.75
C PHE A 220 22.97 -5.20 13.86
N ALA A 221 22.59 -5.44 15.11
CA ALA A 221 23.23 -4.79 16.25
C ALA A 221 24.72 -5.10 16.38
N ALA A 222 25.11 -6.35 16.09
CA ALA A 222 26.52 -6.74 16.10
C ALA A 222 27.32 -6.04 14.97
N GLU A 223 26.69 -5.78 13.83
CA GLU A 223 27.31 -5.11 12.69
C GLU A 223 27.39 -3.57 12.87
N THR A 224 26.30 -2.98 13.36
CA THR A 224 26.13 -1.50 13.40
C THR A 224 26.37 -0.88 14.78
N GLY A 225 26.38 -1.69 15.85
CA GLY A 225 26.41 -1.23 17.24
C GLY A 225 25.10 -0.65 17.74
N SER A 226 24.02 -0.73 16.96
CA SER A 226 22.70 -0.16 17.28
C SER A 226 21.59 -1.20 17.24
N LEU A 227 20.63 -1.09 18.16
CA LEU A 227 19.38 -1.86 18.17
C LEU A 227 18.21 -1.07 17.58
N ASP A 228 18.49 -0.14 16.67
CA ASP A 228 17.47 0.70 16.06
C ASP A 228 16.31 -0.10 15.49
N ASP A 229 15.15 0.57 15.38
CA ASP A 229 13.90 0.00 14.89
C ASP A 229 13.95 -0.36 13.40
N CYS A 230 14.76 -1.36 13.05
CA CYS A 230 14.88 -1.86 11.69
C CYS A 230 13.60 -2.58 11.25
N ILE A 231 13.18 -2.31 10.04
CA ILE A 231 12.07 -2.99 9.38
C ILE A 231 12.62 -4.05 8.44
N PHE A 232 12.51 -5.33 8.81
CA PHE A 232 13.05 -6.45 8.01
C PHE A 232 12.00 -7.17 7.17
N SER A 233 10.72 -6.80 7.25
CA SER A 233 9.67 -7.37 6.38
C SER A 233 9.92 -7.02 4.92
N GLN A 234 9.45 -7.87 4.00
CA GLN A 234 9.64 -7.66 2.55
C GLN A 234 8.99 -6.35 2.07
N ASN A 235 7.87 -6.00 2.68
CA ASN A 235 7.19 -4.72 2.48
C ASN A 235 7.18 -3.95 3.80
N LEU A 236 7.00 -2.65 3.71
CA LEU A 236 6.75 -1.76 4.83
C LEU A 236 5.37 -1.12 4.68
N LEU A 237 4.75 -0.82 5.80
CA LEU A 237 3.56 0.01 5.87
C LEU A 237 3.95 1.36 6.46
N ALA A 238 3.78 2.44 5.71
CA ALA A 238 3.96 3.79 6.23
C ALA A 238 2.60 4.49 6.39
N VAL A 239 2.48 5.26 7.47
CA VAL A 239 1.32 6.11 7.74
C VAL A 239 1.83 7.53 7.92
N ALA A 240 1.43 8.41 7.02
CA ALA A 240 1.75 9.83 7.05
C ALA A 240 0.52 10.64 7.47
N VAL A 241 0.76 11.75 8.18
CA VAL A 241 -0.28 12.68 8.62
C VAL A 241 0.05 14.07 8.06
N LYS A 242 -0.93 14.71 7.40
CA LYS A 242 -0.84 16.10 6.97
C LYS A 242 -0.93 17.07 8.12
#